data_5caf6e09c02a3d48ae46c673b05e026c
#
_entry.id   5caf6e09c02a3d48ae46c673b05e026c
#
_cell.length_a   1.000
_cell.length_b   1.000
_cell.length_c   1.000
_cell.angle_alpha   90.00
_cell.angle_beta   90.00
_cell.angle_gamma   90.00
#
_symmetry.space_group_name_H-M   'P 1'
#
loop_
_entity.id
_entity.type
_entity.pdbx_description
1 polymer ?
#
loop_
_entity_poly.entity_id
_entity_poly.type
_entity_poly.pdbx_seq_one_letter_code
_entity_poly.pdbx_strand_id
1 'polypeptide(L)'
;MRRAPFLAFVVFATTSLSGQTVIPAPQPGTCSLVWAGHESEIENMLKDGKVAKMEAVPIGVTKPQRATLEDSPMRFAWKPLTPGYSKGFMESYKAEIAAYKLDRMLDLNMVPPIVERNMNGKNGAAVLWVENTRGWSVAKPPQGPEPNWSLQLTRMKMFDLLIANIDRNQGNLIYDHDWHLFLIDHSRAFTGKKDLKGVAALGRVDRQLWEKMAALTMEDLDRGLDKWVGNNEKKALLQRRDLMAKNIADMVAKRGEKSVFYN
;
A
#
# COMPACT_ATOMS: atom_id res chain seq x y z
N MET A 1 -76.68 25.76 -0.20
CA MET A 1 -75.86 24.66 -0.79
C MET A 1 -74.45 25.15 -1.00
N ARG A 2 -73.54 24.82 -0.08
CA ARG A 2 -72.14 25.18 -0.15
C ARG A 2 -71.34 23.91 -0.50
N ARG A 3 -70.63 23.92 -1.65
CA ARG A 3 -69.74 22.82 -2.09
C ARG A 3 -68.39 22.98 -1.40
N ALA A 4 -67.91 21.93 -0.74
CA ALA A 4 -66.58 21.83 -0.18
C ALA A 4 -65.58 21.44 -1.29
N PRO A 5 -64.34 21.93 -1.27
CA PRO A 5 -63.31 21.49 -2.22
C PRO A 5 -62.63 20.20 -1.74
N PHE A 6 -62.51 19.25 -2.67
CA PHE A 6 -61.72 18.03 -2.52
C PHE A 6 -60.22 18.38 -2.57
N LEU A 7 -59.51 18.14 -1.47
CA LEU A 7 -58.06 18.24 -1.43
C LEU A 7 -57.46 16.88 -1.89
N ALA A 8 -56.86 16.86 -3.06
CA ALA A 8 -56.10 15.72 -3.53
C ALA A 8 -54.72 15.71 -2.86
N PHE A 9 -54.44 14.71 -2.03
CA PHE A 9 -53.11 14.45 -1.50
C PHE A 9 -52.27 13.77 -2.59
N VAL A 10 -51.27 14.47 -3.12
CA VAL A 10 -50.24 13.89 -3.98
C VAL A 10 -49.16 13.34 -3.06
N VAL A 11 -49.07 12.01 -2.97
CA VAL A 11 -47.99 11.32 -2.28
C VAL A 11 -46.81 11.29 -3.23
N PHE A 12 -45.81 12.10 -2.96
CA PHE A 12 -44.50 11.97 -3.60
C PHE A 12 -43.77 10.75 -3.02
N ALA A 13 -43.69 9.67 -3.78
CA ALA A 13 -42.80 8.57 -3.51
C ALA A 13 -41.36 9.02 -3.83
N THR A 14 -40.59 9.30 -2.80
CA THR A 14 -39.14 9.51 -2.94
C THR A 14 -38.46 8.16 -3.17
N THR A 15 -38.20 7.83 -4.42
CA THR A 15 -37.29 6.75 -4.77
C THR A 15 -35.88 7.22 -4.43
N SER A 16 -35.31 6.67 -3.34
CA SER A 16 -33.89 6.78 -3.05
C SER A 16 -33.12 6.00 -4.13
N LEU A 17 -32.59 6.69 -5.13
CA LEU A 17 -31.52 6.13 -5.95
C LEU A 17 -30.32 5.98 -5.02
N SER A 18 -29.96 4.72 -4.71
CA SER A 18 -28.66 4.38 -4.17
C SER A 18 -27.62 4.75 -5.24
N GLY A 19 -27.04 5.94 -5.10
CA GLY A 19 -25.97 6.41 -5.95
C GLY A 19 -24.74 5.52 -5.72
N GLN A 20 -24.50 4.57 -6.61
CA GLN A 20 -23.19 3.94 -6.71
C GLN A 20 -22.21 5.05 -7.12
N THR A 21 -21.31 5.41 -6.22
CA THR A 21 -20.22 6.34 -6.52
C THR A 21 -19.32 5.65 -7.56
N VAL A 22 -19.45 6.08 -8.81
CA VAL A 22 -18.58 5.58 -9.89
C VAL A 22 -17.21 6.21 -9.69
N ILE A 23 -16.23 5.40 -9.26
CA ILE A 23 -14.82 5.84 -9.20
C ILE A 23 -14.36 6.06 -10.64
N PRO A 24 -14.01 7.29 -11.04
CA PRO A 24 -13.61 7.56 -12.41
C PRO A 24 -12.32 6.84 -12.76
N ALA A 25 -12.23 6.32 -13.99
CA ALA A 25 -10.99 5.77 -14.49
C ALA A 25 -9.89 6.84 -14.51
N PRO A 26 -8.63 6.50 -14.17
CA PRO A 26 -7.51 7.41 -14.31
C PRO A 26 -7.39 7.87 -15.76
N GLN A 27 -7.43 9.18 -15.96
CA GLN A 27 -7.21 9.78 -17.28
C GLN A 27 -5.69 9.93 -17.53
N PRO A 28 -5.21 9.86 -18.78
CA PRO A 28 -3.82 10.19 -19.10
C PRO A 28 -3.47 11.58 -18.56
N GLY A 29 -2.38 11.69 -17.81
CA GLY A 29 -1.94 12.96 -17.21
C GLY A 29 -2.60 13.32 -15.87
N THR A 30 -3.50 12.49 -15.31
CA THR A 30 -4.04 12.67 -13.96
C THR A 30 -3.21 11.94 -12.89
N CYS A 31 -3.33 12.37 -11.64
CA CYS A 31 -2.67 11.73 -10.51
C CYS A 31 -3.12 10.28 -10.36
N SER A 32 -2.16 9.37 -10.12
CA SER A 32 -2.44 7.94 -9.96
C SER A 32 -2.99 7.58 -8.58
N LEU A 33 -3.02 8.51 -7.60
CA LEU A 33 -3.59 8.30 -6.25
C LEU A 33 -5.13 8.32 -6.26
N VAL A 34 -5.73 7.59 -7.20
CA VAL A 34 -7.20 7.51 -7.35
C VAL A 34 -7.91 6.85 -6.18
N TRP A 35 -7.18 6.16 -5.30
CA TRP A 35 -7.74 5.54 -4.10
C TRP A 35 -7.86 6.47 -2.90
N ALA A 36 -7.20 7.62 -2.91
CA ALA A 36 -7.20 8.53 -1.78
C ALA A 36 -8.64 9.00 -1.45
N GLY A 37 -9.13 8.62 -0.28
CA GLY A 37 -10.51 8.85 0.16
C GLY A 37 -11.54 7.84 -0.36
N HIS A 38 -11.15 6.87 -1.19
CA HIS A 38 -12.00 5.82 -1.78
C HIS A 38 -11.50 4.40 -1.48
N GLU A 39 -10.64 4.24 -0.47
CA GLU A 39 -9.95 2.98 -0.21
C GLU A 39 -10.92 1.82 0.01
N SER A 40 -11.97 2.02 0.80
CA SER A 40 -12.96 0.97 1.08
C SER A 40 -13.73 0.52 -0.16
N GLU A 41 -14.07 1.45 -1.05
CA GLU A 41 -14.75 1.15 -2.31
C GLU A 41 -13.85 0.34 -3.24
N ILE A 42 -12.58 0.76 -3.35
CA ILE A 42 -11.57 0.06 -4.15
C ILE A 42 -11.26 -1.32 -3.57
N GLU A 43 -11.11 -1.44 -2.25
CA GLU A 43 -10.92 -2.73 -1.58
C GLU A 43 -12.08 -3.70 -1.90
N ASN A 44 -13.33 -3.23 -1.87
CA ASN A 44 -14.50 -4.03 -2.22
C ASN A 44 -14.48 -4.46 -3.69
N MET A 45 -14.16 -3.54 -4.61
CA MET A 45 -14.04 -3.85 -6.04
C MET A 45 -12.92 -4.86 -6.31
N LEU A 46 -11.77 -4.72 -5.69
CA LEU A 46 -10.66 -5.66 -5.81
C LEU A 46 -11.02 -7.04 -5.25
N LYS A 47 -11.82 -7.10 -4.18
CA LYS A 47 -12.19 -8.33 -3.50
C LYS A 47 -13.28 -9.10 -4.27
N ASP A 48 -14.33 -8.43 -4.67
CA ASP A 48 -15.58 -9.07 -5.12
C ASP A 48 -15.94 -8.77 -6.58
N GLY A 49 -15.31 -7.77 -7.22
CA GLY A 49 -15.60 -7.38 -8.60
C GLY A 49 -15.38 -8.53 -9.59
N LYS A 50 -16.29 -8.69 -10.57
CA LYS A 50 -16.16 -9.72 -11.60
C LYS A 50 -14.97 -9.45 -12.50
N VAL A 51 -14.24 -10.49 -12.88
CA VAL A 51 -13.09 -10.41 -13.77
C VAL A 51 -13.52 -10.67 -15.20
N ALA A 52 -13.33 -9.68 -16.07
CA ALA A 52 -13.60 -9.80 -17.51
C ALA A 52 -12.45 -10.48 -18.25
N LYS A 53 -11.20 -10.20 -17.84
CA LYS A 53 -10.00 -10.65 -18.55
C LYS A 53 -8.83 -10.88 -17.62
N MET A 54 -8.02 -11.88 -17.94
CA MET A 54 -6.73 -12.16 -17.29
C MET A 54 -5.62 -12.18 -18.34
N GLU A 55 -4.53 -11.49 -18.07
CA GLU A 55 -3.38 -11.41 -18.96
C GLU A 55 -2.09 -11.70 -18.19
N ALA A 56 -1.17 -12.44 -18.79
CA ALA A 56 0.14 -12.63 -18.21
C ALA A 56 0.92 -11.29 -18.21
N VAL A 57 1.54 -10.95 -17.09
CA VAL A 57 2.47 -9.82 -17.04
C VAL A 57 3.85 -10.32 -17.47
N PRO A 58 4.43 -9.77 -18.56
CA PRO A 58 5.70 -10.29 -19.12
C PRO A 58 6.91 -10.00 -18.21
N ILE A 59 6.72 -9.20 -17.14
CA ILE A 59 7.78 -8.75 -16.22
C ILE A 59 7.49 -9.32 -14.83
N GLY A 60 8.52 -9.81 -14.16
CA GLY A 60 8.47 -10.31 -12.78
C GLY A 60 8.76 -11.80 -12.64
N VAL A 61 9.54 -12.15 -11.61
CA VAL A 61 9.97 -13.53 -11.34
C VAL A 61 8.79 -14.44 -10.98
N THR A 62 7.76 -13.88 -10.37
CA THR A 62 6.56 -14.58 -9.87
C THR A 62 5.47 -14.77 -10.92
N LYS A 63 5.70 -14.28 -12.16
CA LYS A 63 4.73 -14.32 -13.28
C LYS A 63 3.32 -13.90 -12.83
N PRO A 64 3.13 -12.70 -12.28
CA PRO A 64 1.82 -12.25 -11.86
C PRO A 64 0.86 -12.18 -13.06
N GLN A 65 -0.42 -12.35 -12.81
CA GLN A 65 -1.45 -12.13 -13.82
C GLN A 65 -2.10 -10.78 -13.57
N ARG A 66 -2.37 -10.04 -14.63
CA ARG A 66 -3.13 -8.80 -14.57
C ARG A 66 -4.58 -9.08 -14.92
N ALA A 67 -5.47 -8.80 -13.99
CA ALA A 67 -6.91 -8.92 -14.17
C ALA A 67 -7.52 -7.55 -14.48
N THR A 68 -8.51 -7.53 -15.37
CA THR A 68 -9.38 -6.37 -15.63
C THR A 68 -10.78 -6.69 -15.11
N LEU A 69 -11.41 -5.77 -14.40
CA LEU A 69 -12.78 -5.92 -13.91
C LEU A 69 -13.80 -5.71 -15.03
N GLU A 70 -14.98 -6.37 -14.93
CA GLU A 70 -16.02 -6.37 -15.99
C GLU A 70 -16.68 -4.99 -16.11
N ASP A 71 -17.09 -4.41 -14.97
CA ASP A 71 -17.87 -3.18 -14.93
C ASP A 71 -17.04 -1.95 -14.53
N SER A 72 -15.71 -2.04 -14.66
CA SER A 72 -14.79 -0.98 -14.27
C SER A 72 -13.51 -1.06 -15.09
N PRO A 73 -12.90 0.06 -15.46
CA PRO A 73 -11.58 0.08 -16.08
C PRO A 73 -10.47 -0.32 -15.11
N MET A 74 -10.79 -0.58 -13.84
CA MET A 74 -9.84 -0.94 -12.80
C MET A 74 -9.20 -2.30 -13.11
N ARG A 75 -7.89 -2.36 -12.90
CA ARG A 75 -7.08 -3.57 -13.05
C ARG A 75 -6.36 -3.88 -11.73
N PHE A 76 -5.99 -5.12 -11.56
CA PHE A 76 -5.15 -5.54 -10.43
C PHE A 76 -4.15 -6.62 -10.85
N ALA A 77 -3.01 -6.66 -10.17
CA ALA A 77 -2.10 -7.79 -10.24
C ALA A 77 -2.56 -8.84 -9.23
N TRP A 78 -2.76 -10.08 -9.68
CA TRP A 78 -3.09 -11.19 -8.81
C TRP A 78 -1.86 -12.04 -8.53
N LYS A 79 -1.53 -12.16 -7.24
CA LYS A 79 -0.33 -12.84 -6.73
C LYS A 79 -0.74 -13.98 -5.78
N PRO A 80 -0.94 -15.21 -6.26
CA PRO A 80 -1.29 -16.36 -5.43
C PRO A 80 -0.06 -17.02 -4.79
N LEU A 81 0.78 -16.24 -4.13
CA LEU A 81 2.01 -16.70 -3.47
C LEU A 81 1.68 -17.34 -2.12
N THR A 82 1.43 -18.64 -2.11
CA THR A 82 1.21 -19.39 -0.85
C THR A 82 2.40 -19.18 0.09
N PRO A 83 2.15 -18.87 1.39
CA PRO A 83 3.24 -18.69 2.35
C PRO A 83 4.17 -19.90 2.39
N GLY A 84 5.47 -19.66 2.21
CA GLY A 84 6.47 -20.73 2.17
C GLY A 84 7.84 -20.25 1.70
N TYR A 85 8.81 -21.14 1.79
CA TYR A 85 10.18 -20.88 1.31
C TYR A 85 10.27 -21.18 -0.18
N SER A 86 10.77 -20.21 -0.95
CA SER A 86 11.07 -20.32 -2.38
C SER A 86 12.46 -19.73 -2.64
N LYS A 87 13.34 -20.50 -3.27
CA LYS A 87 14.72 -20.07 -3.62
C LYS A 87 15.49 -19.45 -2.45
N GLY A 88 15.28 -19.96 -1.23
CA GLY A 88 15.97 -19.48 -0.01
C GLY A 88 15.31 -18.28 0.66
N PHE A 89 14.19 -17.79 0.17
CA PHE A 89 13.43 -16.68 0.76
C PHE A 89 12.05 -17.15 1.21
N MET A 90 11.59 -16.62 2.33
CA MET A 90 10.18 -16.72 2.72
C MET A 90 9.37 -15.77 1.85
N GLU A 91 8.39 -16.29 1.13
CA GLU A 91 7.49 -15.50 0.29
C GLU A 91 6.04 -15.72 0.72
N SER A 92 5.21 -14.68 0.68
CA SER A 92 3.82 -14.78 1.09
C SER A 92 2.96 -13.67 0.47
N TYR A 93 1.80 -14.03 -0.10
CA TYR A 93 0.79 -13.05 -0.47
C TYR A 93 0.25 -12.29 0.74
N LYS A 94 0.32 -12.88 1.94
CA LYS A 94 -0.10 -12.22 3.19
C LYS A 94 0.79 -11.04 3.53
N ALA A 95 2.09 -11.10 3.22
CA ALA A 95 3.02 -10.00 3.43
C ALA A 95 2.70 -8.78 2.55
N GLU A 96 2.21 -9.00 1.32
CA GLU A 96 1.71 -7.92 0.46
C GLU A 96 0.55 -7.17 1.12
N ILE A 97 -0.44 -7.93 1.65
CA ILE A 97 -1.62 -7.35 2.32
C ILE A 97 -1.21 -6.64 3.60
N ALA A 98 -0.32 -7.25 4.39
CA ALA A 98 0.20 -6.65 5.62
C ALA A 98 0.91 -5.32 5.36
N ALA A 99 1.69 -5.22 4.28
CA ALA A 99 2.35 -3.97 3.90
C ALA A 99 1.33 -2.86 3.62
N TYR A 100 0.28 -3.14 2.86
CA TYR A 100 -0.79 -2.17 2.64
C TYR A 100 -1.53 -1.79 3.93
N LYS A 101 -1.89 -2.76 4.78
CA LYS A 101 -2.58 -2.46 6.04
C LYS A 101 -1.72 -1.63 6.99
N LEU A 102 -0.42 -1.91 7.08
CA LEU A 102 0.51 -1.10 7.87
C LEU A 102 0.74 0.29 7.27
N ASP A 103 0.82 0.41 5.94
CA ASP A 103 0.85 1.69 5.23
C ASP A 103 -0.33 2.58 5.64
N ARG A 104 -1.55 2.01 5.68
CA ARG A 104 -2.77 2.71 6.12
C ARG A 104 -2.72 3.12 7.59
N MET A 105 -2.22 2.24 8.48
CA MET A 105 -2.07 2.55 9.91
C MET A 105 -1.08 3.71 10.15
N LEU A 106 -0.10 3.86 9.27
CA LEU A 106 0.95 4.89 9.34
C LEU A 106 0.63 6.15 8.52
N ASP A 107 -0.48 6.18 7.75
CA ASP A 107 -0.77 7.20 6.73
C ASP A 107 0.40 7.45 5.77
N LEU A 108 1.10 6.39 5.40
CA LEU A 108 2.24 6.49 4.49
C LEU A 108 1.81 6.82 3.07
N ASN A 109 0.71 6.20 2.59
CA ASN A 109 0.10 6.38 1.28
C ASN A 109 1.04 6.10 0.09
N MET A 110 1.92 5.13 0.24
CA MET A 110 2.86 4.71 -0.81
C MET A 110 2.61 3.29 -1.32
N VAL A 111 1.90 2.46 -0.58
CA VAL A 111 1.53 1.09 -0.98
C VAL A 111 0.12 1.12 -1.57
N PRO A 112 -0.06 0.70 -2.84
CA PRO A 112 -1.40 0.63 -3.45
C PRO A 112 -2.35 -0.27 -2.66
N PRO A 113 -3.68 -0.07 -2.75
CA PRO A 113 -4.66 -0.97 -2.14
C PRO A 113 -4.46 -2.43 -2.49
N ILE A 114 -4.46 -3.28 -1.47
CA ILE A 114 -4.27 -4.73 -1.58
C ILE A 114 -5.27 -5.47 -0.71
N VAL A 115 -5.96 -6.44 -1.29
CA VAL A 115 -6.89 -7.29 -0.56
C VAL A 115 -6.60 -8.78 -0.80
N GLU A 116 -7.06 -9.62 0.12
CA GLU A 116 -7.14 -11.05 -0.13
C GLU A 116 -8.27 -11.34 -1.12
N ARG A 117 -7.96 -12.09 -2.17
CA ARG A 117 -8.93 -12.56 -3.14
C ARG A 117 -8.75 -14.05 -3.38
N ASN A 118 -9.88 -14.78 -3.48
CA ASN A 118 -9.87 -16.15 -3.95
C ASN A 118 -10.19 -16.19 -5.45
N MET A 119 -9.34 -16.82 -6.23
CA MET A 119 -9.59 -17.06 -7.64
C MET A 119 -9.26 -18.51 -7.97
N ASN A 120 -10.25 -19.21 -8.56
CA ASN A 120 -10.13 -20.62 -8.93
C ASN A 120 -9.66 -21.52 -7.75
N GLY A 121 -10.19 -21.28 -6.55
CA GLY A 121 -9.88 -22.04 -5.34
C GLY A 121 -8.53 -21.69 -4.69
N LYS A 122 -7.79 -20.70 -5.19
CA LYS A 122 -6.52 -20.24 -4.62
C LYS A 122 -6.68 -18.86 -4.02
N ASN A 123 -6.22 -18.69 -2.77
CA ASN A 123 -6.10 -17.39 -2.15
C ASN A 123 -4.82 -16.69 -2.63
N GLY A 124 -4.89 -15.38 -2.80
CA GLY A 124 -3.78 -14.56 -3.22
C GLY A 124 -4.03 -13.08 -2.91
N ALA A 125 -3.03 -12.26 -3.13
CA ALA A 125 -3.16 -10.81 -3.06
C ALA A 125 -3.66 -10.26 -4.41
N ALA A 126 -4.75 -9.48 -4.37
CA ALA A 126 -5.18 -8.62 -5.46
C ALA A 126 -4.61 -7.22 -5.17
N VAL A 127 -3.58 -6.85 -5.91
CA VAL A 127 -2.86 -5.57 -5.78
C VAL A 127 -3.38 -4.61 -6.82
N LEU A 128 -3.93 -3.46 -6.45
CA LEU A 128 -4.39 -2.44 -7.40
C LEU A 128 -3.29 -2.15 -8.43
N TRP A 129 -3.63 -2.24 -9.71
CA TRP A 129 -2.74 -1.83 -10.78
C TRP A 129 -2.74 -0.31 -10.90
N VAL A 130 -1.63 0.32 -10.53
CA VAL A 130 -1.49 1.77 -10.60
C VAL A 130 -1.22 2.17 -12.05
N GLU A 131 -2.16 2.90 -12.64
CA GLU A 131 -2.09 3.34 -14.03
C GLU A 131 -1.15 4.55 -14.20
N ASN A 132 -0.74 4.81 -15.43
CA ASN A 132 0.05 5.99 -15.81
C ASN A 132 1.37 6.13 -15.04
N THR A 133 1.96 5.00 -14.62
CA THR A 133 3.23 4.98 -13.91
C THR A 133 4.40 4.62 -14.82
N ARG A 134 5.60 5.00 -14.38
CA ARG A 134 6.88 4.64 -14.98
C ARG A 134 7.67 3.80 -13.99
N GLY A 135 8.39 2.80 -14.50
CA GLY A 135 9.34 2.02 -13.69
C GLY A 135 10.64 2.79 -13.44
N TRP A 136 11.26 2.52 -12.31
CA TRP A 136 12.61 3.02 -12.02
C TRP A 136 13.64 2.39 -12.96
N SER A 137 14.47 3.21 -13.58
CA SER A 137 15.57 2.74 -14.43
C SER A 137 16.89 2.78 -13.67
N VAL A 138 17.62 1.66 -13.66
CA VAL A 138 18.96 1.54 -13.06
C VAL A 138 19.97 2.44 -13.78
N ALA A 139 19.91 2.44 -15.11
CA ALA A 139 20.86 3.19 -15.93
C ALA A 139 20.66 4.71 -15.81
N LYS A 140 19.43 5.14 -15.54
CA LYS A 140 19.09 6.54 -15.37
C LYS A 140 18.04 6.66 -14.26
N PRO A 141 18.45 6.69 -12.99
CA PRO A 141 17.54 6.87 -11.87
C PRO A 141 16.73 8.16 -12.02
N PRO A 142 15.42 8.15 -11.72
CA PRO A 142 14.60 9.34 -11.80
C PRO A 142 15.03 10.36 -10.75
N GLN A 143 14.92 11.63 -11.12
CA GLN A 143 15.21 12.77 -10.26
C GLN A 143 13.94 13.63 -10.20
N GLY A 144 13.14 13.43 -9.17
CA GLY A 144 11.94 14.23 -8.92
C GLY A 144 12.27 15.58 -8.27
N PRO A 145 11.27 16.46 -8.16
CA PRO A 145 11.44 17.77 -7.54
C PRO A 145 11.76 17.64 -6.03
N GLU A 146 12.78 18.39 -5.60
CA GLU A 146 13.17 18.46 -4.20
C GLU A 146 12.35 19.52 -3.44
N PRO A 147 12.09 19.36 -2.13
CA PRO A 147 12.58 18.26 -1.26
C PRO A 147 11.71 17.00 -1.26
N ASN A 148 10.57 16.99 -1.94
CA ASN A 148 9.57 15.93 -1.86
C ASN A 148 10.10 14.57 -2.34
N TRP A 149 10.95 14.56 -3.36
CA TRP A 149 11.51 13.31 -3.87
C TRP A 149 12.42 12.63 -2.83
N SER A 150 13.34 13.37 -2.25
CA SER A 150 14.20 12.86 -1.16
C SER A 150 13.41 12.45 0.07
N LEU A 151 12.32 13.14 0.39
CA LEU A 151 11.43 12.79 1.48
C LEU A 151 10.73 11.44 1.22
N GLN A 152 10.19 11.21 0.05
CA GLN A 152 9.57 9.94 -0.33
C GLN A 152 10.57 8.78 -0.29
N LEU A 153 11.80 8.97 -0.78
CA LEU A 153 12.87 7.98 -0.68
C LEU A 153 13.24 7.67 0.78
N THR A 154 13.19 8.66 1.64
CA THR A 154 13.40 8.48 3.08
C THR A 154 12.27 7.68 3.72
N ARG A 155 11.02 8.02 3.44
CA ARG A 155 9.83 7.27 3.88
C ARG A 155 9.88 5.80 3.45
N MET A 156 10.21 5.55 2.19
CA MET A 156 10.44 4.19 1.67
C MET A 156 11.45 3.42 2.53
N LYS A 157 12.65 4.00 2.78
CA LYS A 157 13.69 3.36 3.59
C LYS A 157 13.25 3.09 5.03
N MET A 158 12.54 4.04 5.64
CA MET A 158 11.99 3.88 6.99
C MET A 158 10.98 2.72 7.03
N PHE A 159 10.09 2.65 6.05
CA PHE A 159 9.10 1.59 5.95
C PHE A 159 9.76 0.22 5.72
N ASP A 160 10.66 0.11 4.75
CA ASP A 160 11.39 -1.14 4.45
C ASP A 160 12.20 -1.65 5.66
N LEU A 161 12.82 -0.75 6.44
CA LEU A 161 13.49 -1.11 7.70
C LEU A 161 12.50 -1.68 8.72
N LEU A 162 11.36 -1.03 8.90
CA LEU A 162 10.33 -1.45 9.85
C LEU A 162 9.78 -2.84 9.53
N ILE A 163 9.48 -3.12 8.27
CA ILE A 163 8.89 -4.39 7.82
C ILE A 163 9.92 -5.47 7.45
N ALA A 164 11.23 -5.17 7.56
CA ALA A 164 12.33 -6.02 7.09
C ALA A 164 12.21 -6.42 5.61
N ASN A 165 11.87 -5.47 4.74
CA ASN A 165 11.83 -5.70 3.30
C ASN A 165 13.25 -5.65 2.72
N ILE A 166 13.89 -6.81 2.61
CA ILE A 166 15.27 -6.95 2.11
C ILE A 166 15.33 -7.01 0.57
N ASP A 167 14.20 -7.07 -0.11
CA ASP A 167 14.11 -7.22 -1.57
C ASP A 167 13.70 -5.93 -2.29
N ARG A 168 13.91 -4.76 -1.66
CA ARG A 168 13.66 -3.48 -2.32
C ARG A 168 14.67 -3.25 -3.44
N ASN A 169 14.36 -3.77 -4.60
CA ASN A 169 15.09 -3.51 -5.83
C ASN A 169 14.36 -2.46 -6.68
N GLN A 170 15.02 -1.98 -7.73
CA GLN A 170 14.49 -0.90 -8.56
C GLN A 170 13.25 -1.29 -9.37
N GLY A 171 13.07 -2.57 -9.70
CA GLY A 171 11.86 -3.08 -10.34
C GLY A 171 10.61 -2.99 -9.46
N ASN A 172 10.79 -2.81 -8.14
CA ASN A 172 9.72 -2.70 -7.15
C ASN A 172 9.37 -1.24 -6.81
N LEU A 173 9.84 -0.30 -7.64
CA LEU A 173 9.60 1.14 -7.53
C LEU A 173 8.97 1.64 -8.82
N ILE A 174 7.79 2.24 -8.69
CA ILE A 174 7.10 2.91 -9.80
C ILE A 174 6.71 4.32 -9.36
N TYR A 175 6.63 5.25 -10.26
CA TYR A 175 6.26 6.65 -9.99
C TYR A 175 5.39 7.21 -11.11
N ASP A 176 4.53 8.16 -10.78
CA ASP A 176 3.65 8.82 -11.73
C ASP A 176 4.26 10.12 -12.30
N HIS A 177 3.48 10.86 -13.08
CA HIS A 177 3.91 12.12 -13.68
C HIS A 177 4.01 13.27 -12.65
N ASP A 178 3.32 13.16 -11.51
CA ASP A 178 3.38 14.11 -10.38
C ASP A 178 4.47 13.73 -9.36
N TRP A 179 5.28 12.75 -9.69
CA TRP A 179 6.39 12.26 -8.87
C TRP A 179 5.96 11.61 -7.55
N HIS A 180 4.76 11.03 -7.49
CA HIS A 180 4.41 10.14 -6.38
C HIS A 180 5.12 8.79 -6.56
N LEU A 181 5.83 8.36 -5.53
CA LEU A 181 6.53 7.08 -5.51
C LEU A 181 5.64 6.01 -4.91
N PHE A 182 5.44 4.92 -5.63
CA PHE A 182 4.67 3.76 -5.16
C PHE A 182 5.58 2.57 -4.91
N LEU A 183 5.31 1.87 -3.81
CA LEU A 183 6.04 0.71 -3.35
C LEU A 183 5.23 -0.54 -3.66
N ILE A 184 5.78 -1.43 -4.48
CA ILE A 184 5.16 -2.70 -4.83
C ILE A 184 6.08 -3.86 -4.45
N ASP A 185 5.54 -5.08 -4.46
CA ASP A 185 6.27 -6.34 -4.23
C ASP A 185 6.90 -6.45 -2.83
N HIS A 186 6.04 -6.66 -1.84
CA HIS A 186 6.41 -6.86 -0.43
C HIS A 186 6.35 -8.34 0.00
N SER A 187 6.30 -9.28 -0.96
CA SER A 187 6.08 -10.70 -0.67
C SER A 187 7.13 -11.31 0.28
N ARG A 188 8.32 -10.69 0.39
CA ARG A 188 9.45 -11.12 1.24
C ARG A 188 9.61 -10.31 2.53
N ALA A 189 8.68 -9.42 2.83
CA ALA A 189 8.69 -8.62 4.05
C ALA A 189 8.11 -9.38 5.26
N PHE A 190 8.10 -8.73 6.43
CA PHE A 190 7.57 -9.25 7.70
C PHE A 190 8.21 -10.57 8.14
N THR A 191 9.53 -10.67 8.01
CA THR A 191 10.26 -11.83 8.52
C THR A 191 10.50 -11.73 10.03
N GLY A 192 10.79 -12.85 10.69
CA GLY A 192 11.20 -12.89 12.11
C GLY A 192 12.58 -12.26 12.41
N LYS A 193 13.20 -11.59 11.43
CA LYS A 193 14.50 -10.92 11.56
C LYS A 193 14.37 -9.70 12.47
N LYS A 194 15.23 -9.63 13.48
CA LYS A 194 15.17 -8.64 14.56
C LYS A 194 16.15 -7.49 14.39
N ASP A 195 17.09 -7.59 13.46
CA ASP A 195 18.07 -6.55 13.16
C ASP A 195 17.70 -5.73 11.92
N LEU A 196 18.43 -4.65 11.67
CA LEU A 196 18.23 -3.75 10.53
C LEU A 196 19.15 -4.06 9.33
N LYS A 197 19.79 -5.23 9.30
CA LYS A 197 20.72 -5.59 8.22
C LYS A 197 19.95 -5.94 6.93
N GLY A 198 20.55 -5.63 5.80
CA GLY A 198 19.99 -5.93 4.47
C GLY A 198 19.06 -4.85 3.92
N VAL A 199 18.79 -3.79 4.68
CA VAL A 199 18.08 -2.60 4.23
C VAL A 199 19.00 -1.39 4.30
N ALA A 200 18.87 -0.43 3.38
CA ALA A 200 19.71 0.76 3.34
C ALA A 200 19.59 1.59 4.62
N ALA A 201 20.72 2.02 5.19
CA ALA A 201 20.76 2.85 6.39
C ALA A 201 20.06 4.21 6.16
N LEU A 202 19.49 4.77 7.23
CA LEU A 202 18.85 6.09 7.20
C LEU A 202 19.92 7.19 7.15
N GLY A 203 19.79 8.09 6.21
CA GLY A 203 20.54 9.36 6.17
C GLY A 203 19.80 10.50 6.87
N ARG A 204 18.49 10.55 6.68
CA ARG A 204 17.53 11.45 7.31
C ARG A 204 16.26 10.70 7.70
N VAL A 205 15.37 11.36 8.41
CA VAL A 205 14.14 10.79 8.98
C VAL A 205 12.97 11.74 8.72
N ASP A 206 11.85 11.22 8.26
CA ASP A 206 10.58 11.96 8.26
C ASP A 206 10.04 11.96 9.69
N ARG A 207 9.87 13.15 10.28
CA ARG A 207 9.42 13.29 11.67
C ARG A 207 8.03 12.73 11.88
N GLN A 208 7.08 13.09 11.03
CA GLN A 208 5.67 12.69 11.19
C GLN A 208 5.51 11.18 11.07
N LEU A 209 6.17 10.58 10.08
CA LEU A 209 6.15 9.13 9.92
C LEU A 209 6.82 8.42 11.11
N TRP A 210 7.95 8.97 11.60
CA TRP A 210 8.63 8.39 12.75
C TRP A 210 7.77 8.42 14.02
N GLU A 211 7.08 9.51 14.30
CA GLU A 211 6.16 9.63 15.45
C GLU A 211 5.08 8.54 15.41
N LYS A 212 4.48 8.28 14.24
CA LYS A 212 3.52 7.20 14.05
C LYS A 212 4.14 5.81 14.24
N MET A 213 5.32 5.58 13.67
CA MET A 213 6.05 4.32 13.84
C MET A 213 6.42 4.07 15.30
N ALA A 214 6.93 5.10 16.00
CA ALA A 214 7.33 5.00 17.39
C ALA A 214 6.15 4.71 18.33
N ALA A 215 4.96 5.19 17.98
CA ALA A 215 3.74 4.98 18.75
C ALA A 215 3.12 3.58 18.58
N LEU A 216 3.52 2.79 17.56
CA LEU A 216 2.96 1.46 17.34
C LEU A 216 3.10 0.56 18.57
N THR A 217 2.04 -0.10 18.94
CA THR A 217 1.99 -1.09 20.03
C THR A 217 1.71 -2.50 19.49
N MET A 218 1.87 -3.51 20.32
CA MET A 218 1.46 -4.87 19.97
C MET A 218 -0.04 -4.94 19.73
N GLU A 219 -0.83 -4.22 20.52
CA GLU A 219 -2.29 -4.17 20.37
C GLU A 219 -2.70 -3.58 19.00
N ASP A 220 -2.02 -2.54 18.54
CA ASP A 220 -2.26 -1.98 17.20
C ASP A 220 -1.95 -2.99 16.11
N LEU A 221 -0.82 -3.72 16.24
CA LEU A 221 -0.44 -4.76 15.28
C LEU A 221 -1.41 -5.96 15.33
N ASP A 222 -1.90 -6.34 16.48
CA ASP A 222 -2.91 -7.40 16.63
C ASP A 222 -4.23 -6.97 15.95
N ARG A 223 -4.69 -5.76 16.19
CA ARG A 223 -5.90 -5.22 15.56
C ARG A 223 -5.80 -5.12 14.04
N GLY A 224 -4.66 -4.66 13.53
CA GLY A 224 -4.49 -4.37 12.09
C GLY A 224 -3.93 -5.52 11.26
N LEU A 225 -3.08 -6.38 11.85
CA LEU A 225 -2.26 -7.34 11.11
C LEU A 225 -2.40 -8.79 11.54
N ASP A 226 -3.21 -9.14 12.56
CA ASP A 226 -3.24 -10.49 13.14
C ASP A 226 -3.50 -11.61 12.12
N LYS A 227 -4.39 -11.37 11.18
CA LYS A 227 -4.67 -12.32 10.08
C LYS A 227 -3.49 -12.55 9.13
N TRP A 228 -2.57 -11.58 9.05
CA TRP A 228 -1.54 -11.50 8.01
C TRP A 228 -0.14 -11.78 8.49
N VAL A 229 0.15 -11.44 9.74
CA VAL A 229 1.49 -11.47 10.34
C VAL A 229 1.46 -12.23 11.64
N GLY A 230 2.33 -13.22 11.81
CA GLY A 230 2.42 -14.01 13.03
C GLY A 230 2.99 -13.22 14.22
N ASN A 231 2.80 -13.74 15.43
CA ASN A 231 3.24 -13.09 16.66
C ASN A 231 4.76 -12.87 16.72
N ASN A 232 5.55 -13.80 16.19
CA ASN A 232 7.01 -13.66 16.17
C ASN A 232 7.44 -12.52 15.25
N GLU A 233 6.81 -12.39 14.09
CA GLU A 233 7.07 -11.33 13.11
C GLU A 233 6.63 -9.96 13.63
N LYS A 234 5.47 -9.87 14.33
CA LYS A 234 5.01 -8.65 15.01
C LYS A 234 6.00 -8.21 16.11
N LYS A 235 6.46 -9.14 16.96
CA LYS A 235 7.50 -8.87 17.96
C LYS A 235 8.81 -8.41 17.30
N ALA A 236 9.22 -9.05 16.21
CA ALA A 236 10.41 -8.66 15.47
C ALA A 236 10.28 -7.25 14.84
N LEU A 237 9.09 -6.88 14.35
CA LEU A 237 8.79 -5.54 13.86
C LEU A 237 9.00 -4.49 14.96
N LEU A 238 8.44 -4.70 16.16
CA LEU A 238 8.61 -3.78 17.28
C LEU A 238 10.08 -3.69 17.73
N GLN A 239 10.82 -4.79 17.72
CA GLN A 239 12.26 -4.75 18.02
C GLN A 239 13.06 -3.94 16.98
N ARG A 240 12.71 -4.05 15.70
CA ARG A 240 13.32 -3.19 14.66
C ARG A 240 12.97 -1.72 14.86
N ARG A 241 11.72 -1.40 15.21
CA ARG A 241 11.31 -0.04 15.60
C ARG A 241 12.20 0.51 16.73
N ASP A 242 12.44 -0.29 17.78
CA ASP A 242 13.26 0.13 18.92
C ASP A 242 14.74 0.33 18.54
N LEU A 243 15.26 -0.51 17.64
CA LEU A 243 16.58 -0.31 17.05
C LEU A 243 16.64 0.95 16.17
N MET A 244 15.60 1.24 15.42
CA MET A 244 15.49 2.50 14.65
C MET A 244 15.50 3.70 15.60
N ALA A 245 14.76 3.65 16.72
CA ALA A 245 14.77 4.70 17.75
C ALA A 245 16.19 5.00 18.26
N LYS A 246 16.95 3.94 18.59
CA LYS A 246 18.33 4.08 19.03
C LYS A 246 19.22 4.71 17.95
N ASN A 247 19.12 4.21 16.70
CA ASN A 247 19.91 4.74 15.60
C ASN A 247 19.58 6.22 15.32
N ILE A 248 18.31 6.61 15.41
CA ILE A 248 17.89 8.01 15.24
C ILE A 248 18.44 8.88 16.35
N ALA A 249 18.38 8.44 17.62
CA ALA A 249 18.97 9.14 18.74
C ALA A 249 20.49 9.35 18.58
N ASP A 250 21.21 8.30 18.13
CA ASP A 250 22.65 8.39 17.85
C ASP A 250 22.95 9.37 16.70
N MET A 251 22.10 9.42 15.68
CA MET A 251 22.20 10.38 14.57
C MET A 251 21.99 11.81 15.05
N VAL A 252 20.98 12.04 15.90
CA VAL A 252 20.70 13.36 16.50
C VAL A 252 21.86 13.82 17.37
N ALA A 253 22.40 12.95 18.22
CA ALA A 253 23.54 13.27 19.07
C ALA A 253 24.80 13.67 18.27
N LYS A 254 25.01 13.03 17.11
CA LYS A 254 26.18 13.29 16.25
C LYS A 254 26.05 14.51 15.35
N ARG A 255 24.85 14.80 14.85
CA ARG A 255 24.65 15.76 13.75
C ARG A 255 23.65 16.88 14.06
N GLY A 256 23.00 16.80 15.22
CA GLY A 256 21.92 17.72 15.60
C GLY A 256 20.58 17.38 14.92
N GLU A 257 19.50 17.72 15.59
CA GLU A 257 18.13 17.39 15.20
C GLU A 257 17.74 17.93 13.81
N LYS A 258 18.08 19.21 13.54
CA LYS A 258 17.75 19.87 12.24
C LYS A 258 18.36 19.18 11.02
N SER A 259 19.51 18.50 11.17
CA SER A 259 20.15 17.78 10.07
C SER A 259 19.63 16.37 9.89
N VAL A 260 18.96 15.82 10.91
CA VAL A 260 18.41 14.45 10.90
C VAL A 260 16.98 14.44 10.41
N PHE A 261 16.14 15.34 10.90
CA PHE A 261 14.73 15.32 10.53
C PHE A 261 14.40 16.22 9.33
N TYR A 262 13.47 15.75 8.51
CA TYR A 262 12.61 16.61 7.71
C TYR A 262 11.50 17.13 8.62
N ASN A 263 11.26 18.42 8.59
CA ASN A 263 10.19 19.09 9.34
C ASN A 263 8.98 19.30 8.46
#